data_572c8f75a9b9c4b3af2a0482f3644140
#
_entry.id   572c8f75a9b9c4b3af2a0482f3644140
#
_cell.length_a   1.000
_cell.length_b   1.000
_cell.length_c   1.000
_cell.angle_alpha   90.00
_cell.angle_beta   90.00
_cell.angle_gamma   90.00
#
_symmetry.space_group_name_H-M   'P 1'
#
loop_
_entity.id
_entity.type
_entity.pdbx_description
1 polymer ?
#
loop_
_entity_poly.entity_id
_entity_poly.type
_entity_poly.pdbx_seq_one_letter_code
_entity_poly.pdbx_strand_id
1 'polypeptide(L)'
;MASPFSCVFSVGGLRGRASLDTMPISKDHVGRTYPTTDPYHVSAAKITEFATAIRDDSPAYQGPDPVAPPTFAMVIAAHAWQRLFDDPDLGLRLDHTIHTEQSFTWRRPLHAGDEITATLTITSVRVRGNTDMIGLDVVLRDDADEHVATTSSILWHTRGGQDD
;
A
#
# COMPACT_ATOMS: atom_id res chain seq x y z
N MET A 1 62.55 -27.61 20.55
CA MET A 1 61.54 -27.84 21.62
C MET A 1 60.62 -26.66 21.60
N ALA A 2 59.47 -26.80 20.97
CA ALA A 2 58.43 -25.77 20.89
C ALA A 2 57.11 -26.41 21.27
N SER A 3 56.51 -25.99 22.37
CA SER A 3 55.21 -26.41 22.84
C SER A 3 54.07 -25.85 21.95
N PRO A 4 52.99 -26.59 21.66
CA PRO A 4 51.86 -26.06 20.97
C PRO A 4 50.90 -25.34 21.93
N PHE A 5 50.57 -24.12 21.62
CA PHE A 5 49.47 -23.38 22.25
C PHE A 5 48.12 -23.95 21.81
N SER A 6 47.39 -24.50 22.76
CA SER A 6 45.98 -24.95 22.57
C SER A 6 45.07 -23.75 22.79
N CYS A 7 44.42 -23.24 21.75
CA CYS A 7 43.43 -22.19 21.84
C CYS A 7 42.06 -22.83 21.89
N VAL A 8 41.46 -22.87 23.09
CA VAL A 8 40.10 -23.33 23.32
C VAL A 8 39.17 -22.17 22.98
N PHE A 9 38.49 -22.22 21.82
CA PHE A 9 37.38 -21.33 21.51
C PHE A 9 36.14 -21.79 22.28
N SER A 10 35.79 -21.03 23.30
CA SER A 10 34.47 -21.14 23.96
C SER A 10 33.40 -20.59 23.02
N VAL A 11 32.56 -21.45 22.48
CA VAL A 11 31.38 -21.05 21.71
C VAL A 11 30.33 -20.55 22.71
N GLY A 12 30.33 -19.22 22.92
CA GLY A 12 29.28 -18.54 23.66
C GLY A 12 27.92 -18.73 22.94
N GLY A 13 26.95 -19.24 23.68
CA GLY A 13 25.62 -19.54 23.20
C GLY A 13 24.96 -18.34 22.50
N LEU A 14 24.55 -18.54 21.28
CA LEU A 14 23.56 -17.69 20.60
C LEU A 14 22.28 -17.72 21.42
N ARG A 15 22.07 -16.68 22.20
CA ARG A 15 20.74 -16.38 22.76
C ARG A 15 19.80 -16.23 21.57
N GLY A 16 18.74 -17.02 21.57
CA GLY A 16 17.68 -16.96 20.58
C GLY A 16 17.26 -15.51 20.34
N ARG A 17 17.20 -15.11 19.07
CA ARG A 17 16.47 -13.94 18.66
C ARG A 17 15.04 -14.15 19.16
N ALA A 18 14.62 -13.34 20.13
CA ALA A 18 13.22 -13.21 20.43
C ALA A 18 12.54 -12.86 19.10
N SER A 19 11.65 -13.71 18.63
CA SER A 19 10.66 -13.37 17.63
C SER A 19 10.00 -12.11 18.16
N LEU A 20 10.16 -10.98 17.48
CA LEU A 20 9.30 -9.84 17.70
C LEU A 20 7.92 -10.37 17.34
N ASP A 21 7.10 -10.71 18.34
CA ASP A 21 5.69 -10.99 18.15
C ASP A 21 5.10 -9.77 17.46
N THR A 22 4.98 -9.85 16.14
CA THR A 22 4.32 -8.83 15.33
C THR A 22 2.88 -8.84 15.81
N MET A 23 2.49 -7.81 16.56
CA MET A 23 1.11 -7.70 17.03
C MET A 23 0.24 -7.55 15.78
N PRO A 24 -0.75 -8.42 15.58
CA PRO A 24 -1.59 -8.33 14.39
C PRO A 24 -2.35 -7.01 14.40
N ILE A 25 -2.69 -6.52 13.20
CA ILE A 25 -3.49 -5.31 13.06
C ILE A 25 -4.72 -5.34 13.98
N SER A 26 -4.99 -4.24 14.66
CA SER A 26 -6.06 -4.10 15.65
C SER A 26 -6.78 -2.75 15.49
N LYS A 27 -7.83 -2.53 16.27
CA LYS A 27 -8.56 -1.26 16.30
C LYS A 27 -7.69 -0.07 16.71
N ASP A 28 -6.60 -0.30 17.41
CA ASP A 28 -5.68 0.75 17.86
C ASP A 28 -4.92 1.40 16.70
N HIS A 29 -4.91 0.74 15.53
CA HIS A 29 -4.32 1.27 14.32
C HIS A 29 -5.27 2.16 13.50
N VAL A 30 -6.55 2.26 13.90
CA VAL A 30 -7.51 3.18 13.24
C VAL A 30 -7.06 4.63 13.46
N GLY A 31 -7.02 5.40 12.37
CA GLY A 31 -6.50 6.76 12.33
C GLY A 31 -4.99 6.85 12.03
N ARG A 32 -4.26 5.72 11.96
CA ARG A 32 -2.87 5.72 11.53
C ARG A 32 -2.80 6.22 10.09
N THR A 33 -2.01 7.27 9.89
CA THR A 33 -1.75 7.89 8.60
C THR A 33 -0.29 7.71 8.24
N TYR A 34 -0.03 7.31 7.01
CA TYR A 34 1.32 7.10 6.50
C TYR A 34 1.89 8.37 5.88
N PRO A 35 3.22 8.53 5.82
CA PRO A 35 3.83 9.63 5.09
C PRO A 35 3.33 9.70 3.64
N THR A 36 3.14 10.90 3.13
CA THR A 36 2.75 11.14 1.74
C THR A 36 3.79 10.54 0.78
N THR A 37 3.34 9.99 -0.34
CA THR A 37 4.23 9.46 -1.38
C THR A 37 5.02 10.57 -2.08
N ASP A 38 6.06 10.19 -2.80
CA ASP A 38 6.63 11.05 -3.81
C ASP A 38 5.57 11.39 -4.88
N PRO A 39 5.68 12.53 -5.58
CA PRO A 39 4.77 12.89 -6.66
C PRO A 39 4.77 11.84 -7.78
N TYR A 40 3.57 11.46 -8.23
CA TYR A 40 3.36 10.61 -9.38
C TYR A 40 3.03 11.49 -10.59
N HIS A 41 3.88 11.44 -11.62
CA HIS A 41 3.63 12.14 -12.88
C HIS A 41 2.62 11.38 -13.74
N VAL A 42 1.46 11.97 -13.97
CA VAL A 42 0.40 11.42 -14.84
C VAL A 42 0.75 11.69 -16.29
N SER A 43 1.31 10.71 -17.00
CA SER A 43 1.69 10.88 -18.41
C SER A 43 0.58 10.45 -19.37
N ALA A 44 0.48 11.13 -20.53
CA ALA A 44 -0.45 10.74 -21.60
C ALA A 44 -0.24 9.28 -22.04
N ALA A 45 1.03 8.82 -22.11
CA ALA A 45 1.35 7.45 -22.45
C ALA A 45 0.77 6.44 -21.46
N LYS A 46 0.87 6.74 -20.15
CA LYS A 46 0.33 5.86 -19.09
C LYS A 46 -1.21 5.84 -19.07
N ILE A 47 -1.86 6.98 -19.37
CA ILE A 47 -3.32 7.04 -19.53
C ILE A 47 -3.76 6.13 -20.69
N THR A 48 -3.12 6.24 -21.85
CA THR A 48 -3.45 5.42 -23.04
C THR A 48 -3.19 3.93 -22.77
N GLU A 49 -2.06 3.59 -22.13
CA GLU A 49 -1.74 2.21 -21.75
C GLU A 49 -2.80 1.62 -20.83
N PHE A 50 -3.22 2.37 -19.81
CA PHE A 50 -4.23 1.94 -18.84
C PHE A 50 -5.61 1.77 -19.49
N ALA A 51 -6.05 2.75 -20.32
CA ALA A 51 -7.31 2.67 -21.07
C ALA A 51 -7.33 1.43 -21.97
N THR A 52 -6.23 1.15 -22.67
CA THR A 52 -6.08 -0.05 -23.51
C THR A 52 -6.19 -1.32 -22.67
N ALA A 53 -5.55 -1.37 -21.48
CA ALA A 53 -5.56 -2.55 -20.60
C ALA A 53 -6.98 -2.86 -20.09
N ILE A 54 -7.78 -1.83 -19.78
CA ILE A 54 -9.19 -2.01 -19.37
C ILE A 54 -10.17 -2.11 -20.56
N ARG A 55 -9.65 -2.04 -21.80
CA ARG A 55 -10.43 -2.09 -23.06
C ARG A 55 -11.49 -0.99 -23.15
N ASP A 56 -11.14 0.23 -22.76
CA ASP A 56 -11.99 1.40 -22.86
C ASP A 56 -11.43 2.33 -23.94
N ASP A 57 -12.14 2.37 -25.08
CA ASP A 57 -11.74 3.12 -26.28
C ASP A 57 -12.28 4.56 -26.29
N SER A 58 -12.70 5.09 -25.13
CA SER A 58 -13.22 6.45 -25.05
C SER A 58 -12.23 7.46 -25.65
N PRO A 59 -12.70 8.35 -26.53
CA PRO A 59 -11.83 9.39 -27.11
C PRO A 59 -11.28 10.37 -26.07
N ALA A 60 -11.89 10.44 -24.87
CA ALA A 60 -11.39 11.26 -23.76
C ALA A 60 -10.03 10.81 -23.23
N TYR A 61 -9.64 9.55 -23.43
CA TYR A 61 -8.38 8.97 -22.96
C TYR A 61 -7.26 9.03 -24.00
N GLN A 62 -7.51 9.74 -25.10
CA GLN A 62 -6.62 9.82 -26.27
C GLN A 62 -6.37 11.26 -26.69
N GLY A 63 -5.36 11.49 -27.54
CA GLY A 63 -5.05 12.80 -28.08
C GLY A 63 -4.00 13.57 -27.26
N PRO A 64 -3.90 14.88 -27.51
CA PRO A 64 -2.82 15.70 -26.96
C PRO A 64 -3.01 16.05 -25.46
N ASP A 65 -4.24 16.03 -24.95
CA ASP A 65 -4.59 16.33 -23.55
C ASP A 65 -5.60 15.30 -23.03
N PRO A 66 -5.17 14.03 -22.85
CA PRO A 66 -6.07 12.98 -22.40
C PRO A 66 -6.41 13.11 -20.93
N VAL A 67 -7.67 12.78 -20.62
CA VAL A 67 -8.14 12.58 -19.24
C VAL A 67 -7.93 11.13 -18.85
N ALA A 68 -7.52 10.86 -17.60
CA ALA A 68 -7.36 9.50 -17.14
C ALA A 68 -8.73 8.83 -16.86
N PRO A 69 -8.88 7.51 -17.15
CA PRO A 69 -10.06 6.76 -16.71
C PRO A 69 -10.26 6.88 -15.19
N PRO A 70 -11.51 6.90 -14.69
CA PRO A 70 -11.75 7.11 -13.25
C PRO A 70 -11.07 6.12 -12.33
N THR A 71 -10.85 4.88 -12.77
CA THR A 71 -10.16 3.86 -11.98
C THR A 71 -8.63 4.00 -11.99
N PHE A 72 -8.07 4.91 -12.81
CA PHE A 72 -6.64 5.20 -12.85
C PHE A 72 -6.09 5.68 -11.49
N ALA A 73 -6.94 6.30 -10.67
CA ALA A 73 -6.55 6.70 -9.30
C ALA A 73 -5.96 5.55 -8.47
N MET A 74 -6.34 4.29 -8.75
CA MET A 74 -5.74 3.13 -8.07
C MET A 74 -4.28 2.88 -8.43
N VAL A 75 -3.84 3.28 -9.63
CA VAL A 75 -2.42 3.21 -10.00
C VAL A 75 -1.59 4.06 -9.04
N ILE A 76 -2.08 5.25 -8.72
CA ILE A 76 -1.40 6.19 -7.81
C ILE A 76 -1.55 5.73 -6.35
N ALA A 77 -2.77 5.36 -5.94
CA ALA A 77 -3.05 4.90 -4.58
C ALA A 77 -2.24 3.65 -4.18
N ALA A 78 -1.95 2.77 -5.13
CA ALA A 78 -1.15 1.56 -4.90
C ALA A 78 0.27 1.87 -4.36
N HIS A 79 0.85 3.01 -4.72
CA HIS A 79 2.14 3.45 -4.17
C HIS A 79 2.05 3.75 -2.66
N ALA A 80 0.91 4.26 -2.18
CA ALA A 80 0.69 4.47 -0.75
C ALA A 80 0.43 3.14 -0.01
N TRP A 81 -0.18 2.14 -0.68
CA TRP A 81 -0.41 0.82 -0.08
C TRP A 81 0.90 0.07 0.22
N GLN A 82 1.97 0.30 -0.52
CA GLN A 82 3.27 -0.29 -0.24
C GLN A 82 3.69 -0.03 1.21
N ARG A 83 3.48 1.19 1.71
CA ARG A 83 3.84 1.59 3.08
C ARG A 83 3.01 0.86 4.14
N LEU A 84 1.76 0.51 3.82
CA LEU A 84 0.90 -0.27 4.70
C LEU A 84 1.43 -1.71 4.86
N PHE A 85 1.83 -2.35 3.74
CA PHE A 85 2.35 -3.71 3.76
C PHE A 85 3.80 -3.80 4.28
N ASP A 86 4.56 -2.72 4.17
CA ASP A 86 5.93 -2.63 4.71
C ASP A 86 5.94 -2.30 6.22
N ASP A 87 4.78 -1.98 6.83
CA ASP A 87 4.68 -1.66 8.26
C ASP A 87 4.75 -2.93 9.11
N PRO A 88 5.86 -3.16 9.85
CA PRO A 88 6.05 -4.39 10.62
C PRO A 88 5.06 -4.50 11.80
N ASP A 89 4.51 -3.38 12.28
CA ASP A 89 3.57 -3.37 13.39
C ASP A 89 2.22 -4.00 13.03
N LEU A 90 1.88 -4.08 11.73
CA LEU A 90 0.59 -4.57 11.29
C LEU A 90 0.57 -6.08 11.02
N GLY A 91 1.73 -6.67 10.72
CA GLY A 91 1.84 -8.09 10.35
C GLY A 91 1.07 -8.46 9.08
N LEU A 92 0.79 -7.48 8.21
CA LEU A 92 0.04 -7.73 6.98
C LEU A 92 0.92 -8.39 5.90
N ARG A 93 0.35 -9.33 5.19
CA ARG A 93 0.97 -10.02 4.07
C ARG A 93 0.11 -9.84 2.82
N LEU A 94 0.71 -9.37 1.74
CA LEU A 94 0.01 -9.12 0.48
C LEU A 94 -0.58 -10.41 -0.10
N ASP A 95 0.16 -11.53 -0.04
CA ASP A 95 -0.27 -12.85 -0.51
C ASP A 95 -1.39 -13.48 0.32
N HIS A 96 -1.70 -12.92 1.50
CA HIS A 96 -2.82 -13.29 2.36
C HIS A 96 -3.95 -12.26 2.36
N THR A 97 -3.90 -11.30 1.43
CA THR A 97 -4.83 -10.16 1.40
C THR A 97 -5.64 -10.15 0.12
N ILE A 98 -6.95 -9.97 0.26
CA ILE A 98 -7.88 -9.81 -0.85
C ILE A 98 -8.45 -8.39 -0.82
N HIS A 99 -8.42 -7.70 -1.95
CA HIS A 99 -9.08 -6.43 -2.15
C HIS A 99 -10.54 -6.69 -2.52
N THR A 100 -11.49 -6.33 -1.65
CA THR A 100 -12.90 -6.72 -1.79
C THR A 100 -13.81 -5.60 -2.25
N GLU A 101 -13.50 -4.35 -1.86
CA GLU A 101 -14.34 -3.21 -2.20
C GLU A 101 -13.48 -2.01 -2.59
N GLN A 102 -13.96 -1.25 -3.58
CA GLN A 102 -13.33 -0.01 -4.02
C GLN A 102 -14.39 1.03 -4.33
N SER A 103 -14.19 2.26 -3.84
CA SER A 103 -14.95 3.43 -4.23
C SER A 103 -14.06 4.64 -4.48
N PHE A 104 -14.59 5.62 -5.21
CA PHE A 104 -13.87 6.83 -5.57
C PHE A 104 -14.76 8.04 -5.34
N THR A 105 -14.22 9.06 -4.68
CA THR A 105 -14.85 10.39 -4.56
C THR A 105 -13.96 11.40 -5.26
N TRP A 106 -14.45 11.97 -6.35
CA TRP A 106 -13.72 12.90 -7.21
C TRP A 106 -14.08 14.35 -6.95
N ARG A 107 -13.06 15.24 -7.01
CA ARG A 107 -13.23 16.69 -7.10
C ARG A 107 -12.99 17.18 -8.52
N ARG A 108 -12.02 16.58 -9.20
CA ARG A 108 -11.73 16.82 -10.61
C ARG A 108 -11.14 15.56 -11.25
N PRO A 109 -11.22 15.40 -12.56
CA PRO A 109 -10.50 14.34 -13.25
C PRO A 109 -9.00 14.53 -13.16
N LEU A 110 -8.24 13.46 -13.45
CA LEU A 110 -6.80 13.50 -13.65
C LEU A 110 -6.50 13.76 -15.12
N HIS A 111 -5.58 14.69 -15.40
CA HIS A 111 -5.11 15.03 -16.73
C HIS A 111 -3.64 14.64 -16.93
N ALA A 112 -3.25 14.47 -18.17
CA ALA A 112 -1.83 14.35 -18.48
C ALA A 112 -1.08 15.61 -18.02
N GLY A 113 0.06 15.41 -17.37
CA GLY A 113 0.85 16.49 -16.77
C GLY A 113 0.60 16.74 -15.29
N ASP A 114 -0.48 16.18 -14.69
CA ASP A 114 -0.69 16.27 -13.25
C ASP A 114 0.47 15.60 -12.47
N GLU A 115 0.89 16.27 -11.38
CA GLU A 115 1.80 15.74 -10.36
C GLU A 115 0.99 15.45 -9.10
N ILE A 116 0.80 14.15 -8.79
CA ILE A 116 -0.13 13.73 -7.75
C ILE A 116 0.58 13.00 -6.62
N THR A 117 0.37 13.45 -5.40
CA THR A 117 0.79 12.78 -4.18
C THR A 117 -0.37 11.98 -3.58
N ALA A 118 -0.04 10.94 -2.80
CA ALA A 118 -1.02 10.07 -2.16
C ALA A 118 -0.72 9.89 -0.66
N THR A 119 -1.74 10.04 0.18
CA THR A 119 -1.63 9.85 1.63
C THR A 119 -2.66 8.81 2.09
N LEU A 120 -2.19 7.71 2.67
CA LEU A 120 -3.03 6.61 3.16
C LEU A 120 -3.35 6.78 4.64
N THR A 121 -4.61 6.51 5.00
CA THR A 121 -5.08 6.43 6.38
C THR A 121 -5.89 5.15 6.59
N ILE A 122 -5.66 4.45 7.69
CA ILE A 122 -6.50 3.32 8.13
C ILE A 122 -7.77 3.87 8.74
N THR A 123 -8.93 3.61 8.13
CA THR A 123 -10.24 4.16 8.57
C THR A 123 -11.02 3.22 9.46
N SER A 124 -10.83 1.91 9.31
CA SER A 124 -11.48 0.92 10.15
C SER A 124 -10.69 -0.39 10.22
N VAL A 125 -10.82 -1.09 11.36
CA VAL A 125 -10.33 -2.46 11.52
C VAL A 125 -11.41 -3.28 12.24
N ARG A 126 -11.82 -4.39 11.64
CA ARG A 126 -12.78 -5.33 12.20
C ARG A 126 -12.22 -6.74 12.14
N VAL A 127 -12.09 -7.39 13.27
CA VAL A 127 -11.57 -8.76 13.39
C VAL A 127 -12.75 -9.74 13.37
N ARG A 128 -12.70 -10.76 12.52
CA ARG A 128 -13.68 -11.87 12.47
C ARG A 128 -12.94 -13.21 12.38
N GLY A 129 -12.83 -13.89 13.51
CA GLY A 129 -12.08 -15.15 13.57
C GLY A 129 -10.63 -14.92 13.14
N ASN A 130 -10.21 -15.60 12.07
CA ASN A 130 -8.86 -15.49 11.51
C ASN A 130 -8.74 -14.43 10.37
N THR A 131 -9.74 -13.57 10.21
CA THR A 131 -9.77 -12.57 9.14
C THR A 131 -9.89 -11.17 9.72
N ASP A 132 -9.05 -10.26 9.23
CA ASP A 132 -9.10 -8.84 9.51
C ASP A 132 -9.70 -8.11 8.30
N MET A 133 -10.78 -7.36 8.53
CA MET A 133 -11.37 -6.45 7.54
C MET A 133 -10.83 -5.05 7.80
N ILE A 134 -10.12 -4.49 6.84
CA ILE A 134 -9.37 -3.25 6.99
C ILE A 134 -9.92 -2.22 5.99
N GLY A 135 -10.45 -1.11 6.50
CA GLY A 135 -10.84 0.03 5.69
C GLY A 135 -9.69 1.00 5.53
N LEU A 136 -9.49 1.47 4.31
CA LEU A 136 -8.43 2.40 3.94
C LEU A 136 -9.01 3.56 3.14
N ASP A 137 -8.55 4.77 3.42
CA ASP A 137 -8.69 5.92 2.52
C ASP A 137 -7.32 6.36 2.03
N VAL A 138 -7.22 6.65 0.73
CA VAL A 138 -6.06 7.30 0.14
C VAL A 138 -6.51 8.62 -0.47
N VAL A 139 -6.04 9.72 0.10
CA VAL A 139 -6.29 11.08 -0.40
C VAL A 139 -5.23 11.42 -1.44
N LEU A 140 -5.69 11.81 -2.63
CA LEU A 140 -4.87 12.26 -3.73
C LEU A 140 -4.88 13.80 -3.78
N ARG A 141 -3.69 14.43 -3.84
CA ARG A 141 -3.52 15.88 -3.94
C ARG A 141 -2.58 16.23 -5.07
N ASP A 142 -2.80 17.36 -5.69
CA ASP A 142 -1.91 17.91 -6.71
C ASP A 142 -0.74 18.71 -6.10
N ASP A 143 0.08 19.31 -6.96
CA ASP A 143 1.25 20.11 -6.59
C ASP A 143 0.91 21.43 -5.88
N ALA A 144 -0.35 21.90 -6.01
CA ALA A 144 -0.88 23.03 -5.23
C ALA A 144 -1.49 22.60 -3.89
N ASP A 145 -1.35 21.33 -3.49
CA ASP A 145 -1.98 20.71 -2.31
C ASP A 145 -3.52 20.71 -2.36
N GLU A 146 -4.10 20.85 -3.55
CA GLU A 146 -5.54 20.79 -3.73
C GLU A 146 -6.01 19.32 -3.79
N HIS A 147 -7.16 19.06 -3.16
CA HIS A 147 -7.77 17.73 -3.13
C HIS A 147 -8.31 17.34 -4.52
N VAL A 148 -7.77 16.29 -5.11
CA VAL A 148 -8.17 15.77 -6.43
C VAL A 148 -9.20 14.65 -6.29
N ALA A 149 -8.89 13.64 -5.48
CA ALA A 149 -9.77 12.50 -5.24
C ALA A 149 -9.48 11.83 -3.90
N THR A 150 -10.44 11.03 -3.43
CA THR A 150 -10.22 10.03 -2.37
C THR A 150 -10.58 8.66 -2.91
N THR A 151 -9.71 7.69 -2.75
CA THR A 151 -10.00 6.28 -3.01
C THR A 151 -10.24 5.59 -1.67
N SER A 152 -11.39 4.92 -1.52
CA SER A 152 -11.72 4.17 -0.31
C SER A 152 -11.78 2.68 -0.63
N SER A 153 -11.11 1.86 0.15
CA SER A 153 -10.93 0.43 -0.11
C SER A 153 -11.21 -0.40 1.13
N ILE A 154 -11.69 -1.62 0.94
CA ILE A 154 -11.76 -2.65 1.98
C ILE A 154 -10.85 -3.80 1.60
N LEU A 155 -9.95 -4.13 2.51
CA LEU A 155 -9.08 -5.30 2.41
C LEU A 155 -9.53 -6.38 3.40
N TRP A 156 -9.48 -7.63 2.98
CA TRP A 156 -9.62 -8.79 3.85
C TRP A 156 -8.27 -9.50 3.91
N HIS A 157 -7.68 -9.49 5.10
CA HIS A 157 -6.42 -10.16 5.38
C HIS A 157 -6.67 -11.40 6.22
N THR A 158 -6.20 -12.56 5.76
CA THR A 158 -6.25 -13.80 6.52
C THR A 158 -4.94 -13.94 7.30
N ARG A 159 -5.05 -14.00 8.63
CA ARG A 159 -3.88 -14.25 9.49
C ARG A 159 -3.28 -15.60 9.15
N GLY A 160 -1.97 -15.68 8.98
CA GLY A 160 -1.29 -16.95 8.82
C GLY A 160 -1.62 -17.87 10.00
N GLY A 161 -2.12 -19.09 9.75
CA GLY A 161 -2.09 -20.14 10.75
C GLY A 161 -0.63 -20.41 11.09
N GLN A 162 -0.32 -20.69 12.36
CA GLN A 162 0.92 -21.39 12.65
C GLN A 162 0.81 -22.70 11.89
N ASP A 163 1.66 -22.87 10.89
CA ASP A 163 1.84 -24.18 10.27
C ASP A 163 2.36 -25.11 11.37
N ASP A 164 1.51 -26.04 11.79
CA ASP A 164 1.85 -27.16 12.69
C ASP A 164 2.84 -28.11 12.02
#